data_0b2f950255d2ac288e41a7f1a1857482
#
_entry.id   0b2f950255d2ac288e41a7f1a1857482
#
_cell.length_a   1.000
_cell.length_b   1.000
_cell.length_c   1.000
_cell.angle_alpha   90.00
_cell.angle_beta   90.00
_cell.angle_gamma   90.00
#
_symmetry.space_group_name_H-M   'P 1'
#
loop_
_entity.id
_entity.type
_entity.pdbx_description
1 polymer ?
#
loop_
_entity_poly.entity_id
_entity_poly.type
_entity_poly.pdbx_seq_one_letter_code
_entity_poly.pdbx_strand_id
1 'polypeptide(L)'
;LTVAAFPAVDEMVRAAIPAWRKRNPGCDVQVVSRQFVDHHTAMTAALSTASRLPDLMALEVGYVGRFARGAGLEDLRQPRFGVGELAAGFVPYAYQQAVAPGGAVVAVPLDIGPGTLLYRDDLLRKAGMAEAALTRSWDSFIDAGERLRASTGAYLVAHAREVKDILIRTGIAPGDGLYFDAESRVRVEGPAFRRAFALAHEVRRRRLDGRLSAWSSDWSEAFRRGMLATQMSGAWLAGHLANWLAPATAGRWRAAELPEAAAVAYGGTFLALPRGAAAERKSLAWDLARLMSADRGVQIASFRRHDAFPALRAAHDDPFVEQPIDFLGGQKARLLWRDTARRITAVAVHKQDAFAEEVINTELDKVLDRGKDIDSALGDAARLLALRAHR
;
A
#
# COMPACT_ATOMS: atom_id res chain seq x y z
N LEU A 1 13.91 24.00 -4.35
CA LEU A 1 12.67 23.22 -4.32
C LEU A 1 12.32 22.78 -2.91
N THR A 2 11.03 22.73 -2.59
CA THR A 2 10.53 22.11 -1.37
C THR A 2 9.81 20.80 -1.72
N VAL A 3 10.25 19.68 -1.13
CA VAL A 3 9.65 18.37 -1.32
C VAL A 3 9.04 17.92 -0.01
N ALA A 4 7.74 17.65 0.00
CA ALA A 4 7.06 17.08 1.17
C ALA A 4 6.98 15.56 1.03
N ALA A 5 7.43 14.83 2.05
CA ALA A 5 7.49 13.39 2.07
C ALA A 5 7.23 12.82 3.48
N PHE A 6 7.11 11.51 3.57
CA PHE A 6 7.00 10.75 4.81
C PHE A 6 8.18 9.76 4.94
N PRO A 7 8.40 9.13 6.10
CA PRO A 7 9.54 8.25 6.34
C PRO A 7 9.72 7.16 5.28
N ALA A 8 10.93 6.81 4.97
CA ALA A 8 11.45 6.04 3.87
C ALA A 8 11.42 6.79 2.52
N VAL A 9 10.31 7.44 2.15
CA VAL A 9 10.24 8.22 0.89
C VAL A 9 11.13 9.46 0.97
N ASP A 10 11.20 10.13 2.11
CA ASP A 10 12.11 11.25 2.32
C ASP A 10 13.59 10.86 2.16
N GLU A 11 13.97 9.64 2.55
CA GLU A 11 15.32 9.11 2.32
C GLU A 11 15.57 8.83 0.83
N MET A 12 14.57 8.28 0.11
CA MET A 12 14.64 8.10 -1.33
C MET A 12 14.84 9.43 -2.06
N VAL A 13 14.10 10.47 -1.67
CA VAL A 13 14.26 11.83 -2.20
C VAL A 13 15.70 12.33 -1.96
N ARG A 14 16.17 12.24 -0.70
CA ARG A 14 17.53 12.68 -0.33
C ARG A 14 18.60 11.93 -1.14
N ALA A 15 18.42 10.64 -1.39
CA ALA A 15 19.34 9.83 -2.17
C ALA A 15 19.36 10.21 -3.65
N ALA A 16 18.24 10.69 -4.20
CA ALA A 16 18.15 11.13 -5.60
C ALA A 16 18.74 12.55 -5.84
N ILE A 17 18.77 13.42 -4.82
CA ILE A 17 19.23 14.81 -4.96
C ILE A 17 20.64 14.93 -5.57
N PRO A 18 21.67 14.16 -5.19
CA PRO A 18 23.00 14.29 -5.80
C PRO A 18 23.01 14.04 -7.31
N ALA A 19 22.25 13.05 -7.80
CA ALA A 19 22.12 12.78 -9.22
C ALA A 19 21.34 13.89 -9.94
N TRP A 20 20.30 14.40 -9.33
CA TRP A 20 19.50 15.50 -9.84
C TRP A 20 20.29 16.81 -9.93
N ARG A 21 21.08 17.15 -8.90
CA ARG A 21 21.93 18.35 -8.87
C ARG A 21 22.98 18.39 -9.97
N LYS A 22 23.47 17.24 -10.44
CA LYS A 22 24.41 17.20 -11.59
C LYS A 22 23.81 17.81 -12.86
N ARG A 23 22.47 17.69 -13.02
CA ARG A 23 21.72 18.27 -14.16
C ARG A 23 21.17 19.66 -13.87
N ASN A 24 21.04 20.00 -12.60
CA ASN A 24 20.47 21.25 -12.12
C ASN A 24 21.44 21.96 -11.15
N PRO A 25 22.63 22.41 -11.61
CA PRO A 25 23.63 23.03 -10.74
C PRO A 25 23.08 24.33 -10.14
N GLY A 26 23.37 24.58 -8.86
CA GLY A 26 22.91 25.78 -8.15
C GLY A 26 21.47 25.69 -7.60
N CYS A 27 20.76 24.59 -7.85
CA CYS A 27 19.43 24.38 -7.30
C CYS A 27 19.49 23.63 -5.97
N ASP A 28 18.77 24.15 -4.96
CA ASP A 28 18.62 23.52 -3.66
C ASP A 28 17.30 22.78 -3.55
N VAL A 29 17.32 21.67 -2.75
CA VAL A 29 16.14 20.89 -2.44
C VAL A 29 16.03 20.76 -0.92
N GLN A 30 14.95 21.29 -0.36
CA GLN A 30 14.57 21.12 1.02
C GLN A 30 13.54 19.98 1.14
N VAL A 31 13.88 18.94 1.88
CA VAL A 31 12.97 17.81 2.16
C VAL A 31 12.31 18.03 3.51
N VAL A 32 10.98 18.14 3.49
CA VAL A 32 10.15 18.28 4.69
C VAL A 32 9.50 16.93 4.96
N SER A 33 10.02 16.21 5.95
CA SER A 33 9.50 14.89 6.37
C SER A 33 8.54 15.05 7.55
N ARG A 34 7.42 14.32 7.51
CA ARG A 34 6.45 14.17 8.59
C ARG A 34 6.02 12.72 8.70
N GLN A 35 5.56 12.30 9.89
CA GLN A 35 4.96 10.98 10.04
C GLN A 35 3.80 10.81 9.06
N PHE A 36 3.51 9.56 8.67
CA PHE A 36 2.60 9.23 7.58
C PHE A 36 1.25 9.95 7.66
N VAL A 37 0.57 9.89 8.80
CA VAL A 37 -0.74 10.52 9.00
C VAL A 37 -0.63 12.05 8.99
N ASP A 38 0.36 12.60 9.68
CA ASP A 38 0.59 14.05 9.76
C ASP A 38 0.95 14.63 8.39
N HIS A 39 1.73 13.89 7.60
CA HIS A 39 2.06 14.27 6.23
C HIS A 39 0.81 14.44 5.37
N HIS A 40 -0.05 13.42 5.31
CA HIS A 40 -1.23 13.45 4.47
C HIS A 40 -2.28 14.44 4.97
N THR A 41 -2.39 14.64 6.28
CA THR A 41 -3.21 15.69 6.89
C THR A 41 -2.71 17.07 6.48
N ALA A 42 -1.39 17.31 6.56
CA ALA A 42 -0.79 18.59 6.17
C ALA A 42 -0.97 18.87 4.66
N MET A 43 -0.80 17.85 3.81
CA MET A 43 -1.01 17.98 2.35
C MET A 43 -2.48 18.27 2.03
N THR A 44 -3.41 17.61 2.72
CA THR A 44 -4.85 17.90 2.59
C THR A 44 -5.16 19.36 2.93
N ALA A 45 -4.66 19.87 4.05
CA ALA A 45 -4.85 21.26 4.46
C ALA A 45 -4.22 22.25 3.48
N ALA A 46 -2.98 21.97 3.04
CA ALA A 46 -2.25 22.82 2.09
C ALA A 46 -2.97 22.94 0.75
N LEU A 47 -3.47 21.83 0.20
CA LEU A 47 -4.24 21.82 -1.05
C LEU A 47 -5.59 22.50 -0.92
N SER A 48 -6.28 22.33 0.21
CA SER A 48 -7.58 22.96 0.47
C SER A 48 -7.51 24.48 0.60
N THR A 49 -6.42 25.01 1.15
CA THR A 49 -6.22 26.44 1.36
C THR A 49 -5.35 27.11 0.29
N ALA A 50 -4.78 26.33 -0.62
CA ALA A 50 -3.75 26.76 -1.57
C ALA A 50 -2.58 27.51 -0.89
N SER A 51 -2.26 27.14 0.35
CA SER A 51 -1.26 27.80 1.18
C SER A 51 -0.17 26.81 1.62
N ARG A 52 1.08 27.31 1.69
CA ARG A 52 2.25 26.50 2.08
C ARG A 52 2.42 25.22 1.24
N LEU A 53 2.09 25.30 -0.05
CA LEU A 53 2.24 24.21 -0.97
C LEU A 53 3.73 23.91 -1.20
N PRO A 54 4.15 22.62 -1.13
CA PRO A 54 5.46 22.22 -1.63
C PRO A 54 5.52 22.30 -3.16
N ASP A 55 6.70 22.22 -3.73
CA ASP A 55 6.87 22.13 -5.18
C ASP A 55 6.60 20.70 -5.67
N LEU A 56 6.89 19.70 -4.84
CA LEU A 56 6.65 18.28 -5.08
C LEU A 56 6.13 17.63 -3.79
N MET A 57 5.16 16.75 -3.89
CA MET A 57 4.64 15.98 -2.76
C MET A 57 4.61 14.49 -3.04
N ALA A 58 4.98 13.69 -2.05
CA ALA A 58 4.75 12.26 -2.03
C ALA A 58 3.33 11.96 -1.52
N LEU A 59 2.63 11.04 -2.16
CA LEU A 59 1.28 10.61 -1.80
C LEU A 59 1.21 9.08 -1.77
N GLU A 60 0.62 8.53 -0.73
CA GLU A 60 0.24 7.12 -0.75
C GLU A 60 -1.01 6.93 -1.61
N VAL A 61 -1.18 5.76 -2.21
CA VAL A 61 -2.22 5.46 -3.20
C VAL A 61 -3.65 5.81 -2.73
N GLY A 62 -3.98 5.56 -1.46
CA GLY A 62 -5.29 5.87 -0.88
C GLY A 62 -5.63 7.37 -0.86
N TYR A 63 -4.62 8.23 -0.95
CA TYR A 63 -4.80 9.68 -0.98
C TYR A 63 -4.80 10.28 -2.39
N VAL A 64 -4.30 9.56 -3.40
CA VAL A 64 -4.25 10.04 -4.79
C VAL A 64 -5.64 10.42 -5.28
N GLY A 65 -6.64 9.56 -5.06
CA GLY A 65 -8.03 9.80 -5.47
C GLY A 65 -8.65 11.03 -4.84
N ARG A 66 -8.36 11.31 -3.58
CA ARG A 66 -8.84 12.49 -2.86
C ARG A 66 -8.38 13.79 -3.51
N PHE A 67 -7.15 13.82 -3.98
CA PHE A 67 -6.55 15.01 -4.59
C PHE A 67 -6.77 15.08 -6.11
N ALA A 68 -7.03 13.94 -6.76
CA ALA A 68 -7.23 13.84 -8.20
C ALA A 68 -8.48 14.58 -8.72
N ARG A 69 -9.58 14.61 -7.96
CA ARG A 69 -10.83 15.29 -8.34
C ARG A 69 -10.83 16.78 -8.05
N GLY A 70 -9.94 17.27 -7.20
CA GLY A 70 -9.78 18.69 -6.94
C GLY A 70 -8.91 19.36 -7.99
N ALA A 71 -9.03 20.68 -8.15
CA ALA A 71 -8.11 21.46 -8.96
C ALA A 71 -6.71 21.61 -8.31
N GLY A 72 -6.39 20.77 -7.32
CA GLY A 72 -5.19 20.92 -6.48
C GLY A 72 -3.90 20.41 -7.11
N LEU A 73 -3.96 19.40 -8.00
CA LEU A 73 -2.79 18.81 -8.64
C LEU A 73 -2.70 19.18 -10.11
N GLU A 74 -1.46 19.19 -10.64
CA GLU A 74 -1.21 19.39 -12.07
C GLU A 74 -1.70 18.18 -12.88
N ASP A 75 -2.19 18.45 -14.09
CA ASP A 75 -2.39 17.41 -15.09
C ASP A 75 -1.07 17.21 -15.85
N LEU A 76 -0.40 16.10 -15.58
CA LEU A 76 0.90 15.77 -16.14
C LEU A 76 0.84 15.38 -17.64
N ARG A 77 -0.35 15.31 -18.25
CA ARG A 77 -0.50 15.15 -19.70
C ARG A 77 -0.15 16.42 -20.48
N GLN A 78 -0.07 17.58 -19.82
CA GLN A 78 0.35 18.79 -20.48
C GLN A 78 1.73 18.59 -21.17
N PRO A 79 1.94 19.15 -22.40
CA PRO A 79 3.16 18.88 -23.18
C PRO A 79 4.47 19.12 -22.42
N ARG A 80 4.49 20.09 -21.51
CA ARG A 80 5.67 20.42 -20.68
C ARG A 80 6.10 19.28 -19.73
N PHE A 81 5.22 18.33 -19.41
CA PHE A 81 5.54 17.21 -18.53
C PHE A 81 5.82 15.91 -19.29
N GLY A 82 5.14 15.66 -20.41
CA GLY A 82 5.40 14.50 -21.27
C GLY A 82 5.17 13.14 -20.59
N VAL A 83 4.26 13.06 -19.58
CA VAL A 83 4.03 11.83 -18.80
C VAL A 83 3.53 10.66 -19.66
N GLY A 84 2.85 10.95 -20.78
CA GLY A 84 2.36 9.92 -21.70
C GLY A 84 3.46 9.04 -22.28
N GLU A 85 4.67 9.59 -22.51
CA GLU A 85 5.83 8.85 -22.98
C GLU A 85 6.37 7.85 -21.93
N LEU A 86 6.07 8.09 -20.66
CA LEU A 86 6.52 7.25 -19.55
C LEU A 86 5.53 6.12 -19.24
N ALA A 87 4.28 6.22 -19.69
CA ALA A 87 3.18 5.32 -19.32
C ALA A 87 3.52 3.83 -19.51
N ALA A 88 4.04 3.49 -20.70
CA ALA A 88 4.42 2.12 -21.05
C ALA A 88 5.59 1.55 -20.21
N GLY A 89 6.38 2.43 -19.58
CA GLY A 89 7.50 2.05 -18.72
C GLY A 89 7.07 1.58 -17.33
N PHE A 90 5.88 1.96 -16.88
CA PHE A 90 5.39 1.60 -15.56
C PHE A 90 4.60 0.29 -15.54
N VAL A 91 4.48 -0.30 -14.36
CA VAL A 91 3.53 -1.38 -14.11
C VAL A 91 2.12 -0.83 -14.36
N PRO A 92 1.30 -1.50 -15.21
CA PRO A 92 0.05 -0.90 -15.71
C PRO A 92 -0.91 -0.45 -14.61
N TYR A 93 -1.14 -1.26 -13.58
CA TYR A 93 -2.07 -0.91 -12.52
C TYR A 93 -1.61 0.34 -11.74
N ALA A 94 -0.30 0.50 -11.52
CA ALA A 94 0.23 1.65 -10.78
C ALA A 94 0.03 2.94 -11.57
N TYR A 95 0.30 2.93 -12.87
CA TYR A 95 0.03 4.11 -13.71
C TYR A 95 -1.45 4.46 -13.73
N GLN A 96 -2.34 3.46 -13.86
CA GLN A 96 -3.79 3.68 -13.88
C GLN A 96 -4.33 4.27 -12.59
N GLN A 97 -3.76 3.92 -11.43
CA GLN A 97 -4.11 4.53 -10.14
C GLN A 97 -3.79 6.03 -10.05
N ALA A 98 -2.92 6.55 -10.90
CA ALA A 98 -2.62 7.97 -11.00
C ALA A 98 -3.54 8.72 -11.99
N VAL A 99 -4.44 8.02 -12.67
CA VAL A 99 -5.38 8.60 -13.64
C VAL A 99 -6.69 8.95 -12.94
N ALA A 100 -7.04 10.24 -12.95
CA ALA A 100 -8.30 10.73 -12.44
C ALA A 100 -9.47 10.30 -13.35
N PRO A 101 -10.72 10.25 -12.84
CA PRO A 101 -11.89 9.88 -13.63
C PRO A 101 -12.08 10.67 -14.94
N GLY A 102 -11.61 11.92 -14.99
CA GLY A 102 -11.61 12.75 -16.21
C GLY A 102 -10.42 12.49 -17.14
N GLY A 103 -9.63 11.44 -16.90
CA GLY A 103 -8.47 11.07 -17.71
C GLY A 103 -7.20 11.89 -17.43
N ALA A 104 -7.23 12.87 -16.52
CA ALA A 104 -6.03 13.61 -16.12
C ALA A 104 -5.05 12.68 -15.38
N VAL A 105 -3.77 12.76 -15.68
CA VAL A 105 -2.72 12.05 -14.93
C VAL A 105 -2.19 13.02 -13.87
N VAL A 106 -2.51 12.74 -12.60
CA VAL A 106 -2.28 13.70 -11.50
C VAL A 106 -1.03 13.40 -10.67
N ALA A 107 -0.40 12.27 -10.92
CA ALA A 107 0.82 11.86 -10.24
C ALA A 107 1.61 10.88 -11.11
N VAL A 108 2.84 10.59 -10.71
CA VAL A 108 3.67 9.54 -11.32
C VAL A 108 4.03 8.51 -10.25
N PRO A 109 3.90 7.18 -10.53
CA PRO A 109 4.19 6.17 -9.53
C PRO A 109 5.70 6.07 -9.25
N LEU A 110 6.05 5.99 -7.98
CA LEU A 110 7.44 5.85 -7.51
C LEU A 110 7.74 4.39 -7.16
N ASP A 111 6.94 3.81 -6.27
CA ASP A 111 7.02 2.42 -5.87
C ASP A 111 5.63 1.78 -5.83
N ILE A 112 5.61 0.46 -5.69
CA ILE A 112 4.39 -0.34 -5.62
C ILE A 112 4.45 -1.30 -4.43
N GLY A 113 3.28 -1.68 -3.94
CA GLY A 113 3.12 -2.68 -2.87
C GLY A 113 2.45 -3.96 -3.37
N PRO A 114 3.16 -4.90 -4.04
CA PRO A 114 2.58 -6.20 -4.32
C PRO A 114 2.18 -6.90 -3.02
N GLY A 115 0.93 -7.30 -2.91
CA GLY A 115 0.41 -7.98 -1.73
C GLY A 115 1.12 -9.32 -1.50
N THR A 116 1.48 -9.59 -0.25
CA THR A 116 2.18 -10.81 0.16
C THR A 116 1.75 -11.26 1.55
N LEU A 117 1.86 -12.54 1.83
CA LEU A 117 1.76 -13.11 3.16
C LEU A 117 3.17 -13.30 3.71
N LEU A 118 3.57 -12.52 4.70
CA LEU A 118 4.77 -12.79 5.48
C LEU A 118 4.41 -13.74 6.62
N TYR A 119 5.17 -14.82 6.81
CA TYR A 119 4.88 -15.80 7.86
C TYR A 119 6.15 -16.27 8.58
N ARG A 120 5.98 -16.68 9.82
CA ARG A 120 7.01 -17.27 10.68
C ARG A 120 7.15 -18.75 10.38
N ASP A 121 8.15 -19.08 9.59
CA ASP A 121 8.47 -20.46 9.18
C ASP A 121 8.83 -21.37 10.36
N ASP A 122 9.53 -20.82 11.37
CA ASP A 122 9.85 -21.53 12.59
C ASP A 122 8.59 -21.92 13.40
N LEU A 123 7.60 -21.02 13.47
CA LEU A 123 6.33 -21.32 14.15
C LEU A 123 5.49 -22.32 13.34
N LEU A 124 5.48 -22.19 12.01
CA LEU A 124 4.77 -23.10 11.12
C LEU A 124 5.32 -24.53 11.23
N ARG A 125 6.65 -24.68 11.22
CA ARG A 125 7.33 -25.98 11.44
C ARG A 125 7.04 -26.55 12.82
N LYS A 126 7.06 -25.73 13.88
CA LYS A 126 6.73 -26.16 15.24
C LYS A 126 5.30 -26.70 15.32
N ALA A 127 4.37 -26.16 14.54
CA ALA A 127 3.00 -26.65 14.44
C ALA A 127 2.84 -27.83 13.47
N GLY A 128 3.92 -28.35 12.87
CA GLY A 128 3.91 -29.48 11.94
C GLY A 128 3.15 -29.16 10.64
N MET A 129 3.25 -27.95 10.14
CA MET A 129 2.53 -27.49 8.93
C MET A 129 3.48 -27.02 7.85
N ALA A 130 3.03 -27.11 6.60
CA ALA A 130 3.66 -26.53 5.42
C ALA A 130 2.97 -25.24 4.99
N GLU A 131 3.64 -24.40 4.19
CA GLU A 131 3.14 -23.14 3.62
C GLU A 131 1.74 -23.26 3.01
N ALA A 132 1.48 -24.38 2.30
CA ALA A 132 0.17 -24.63 1.68
C ALA A 132 -1.02 -24.59 2.66
N ALA A 133 -0.80 -24.82 3.95
CA ALA A 133 -1.85 -24.65 4.96
C ALA A 133 -2.29 -23.19 5.11
N LEU A 134 -1.39 -22.23 4.82
CA LEU A 134 -1.66 -20.80 4.90
C LEU A 134 -2.18 -20.21 3.57
N THR A 135 -1.89 -20.83 2.42
CA THR A 135 -2.08 -20.19 1.11
C THR A 135 -3.19 -20.80 0.26
N ARG A 136 -3.59 -22.05 0.52
CA ARG A 136 -4.55 -22.79 -0.31
C ARG A 136 -5.93 -22.12 -0.38
N SER A 137 -6.47 -21.75 0.75
CA SER A 137 -7.78 -21.09 0.86
C SER A 137 -7.87 -20.28 2.16
N TRP A 138 -8.85 -19.40 2.27
CA TRP A 138 -9.11 -18.67 3.50
C TRP A 138 -9.54 -19.59 4.64
N ASP A 139 -10.29 -20.65 4.35
CA ASP A 139 -10.66 -21.64 5.36
C ASP A 139 -9.42 -22.37 5.89
N SER A 140 -8.53 -22.84 4.99
CA SER A 140 -7.28 -23.47 5.41
C SER A 140 -6.36 -22.52 6.20
N PHE A 141 -6.36 -21.22 5.87
CA PHE A 141 -5.63 -20.19 6.60
C PHE A 141 -6.14 -20.04 8.04
N ILE A 142 -7.45 -20.01 8.23
CA ILE A 142 -8.09 -19.91 9.55
C ILE A 142 -7.84 -21.18 10.37
N ASP A 143 -7.99 -22.38 9.76
CA ASP A 143 -7.73 -23.66 10.41
C ASP A 143 -6.25 -23.81 10.82
N ALA A 144 -5.33 -23.32 9.98
CA ALA A 144 -3.91 -23.24 10.32
C ALA A 144 -3.68 -22.32 11.54
N GLY A 145 -4.46 -21.24 11.64
CA GLY A 145 -4.41 -20.35 12.79
C GLY A 145 -4.72 -21.03 14.12
N GLU A 146 -5.73 -21.91 14.17
CA GLU A 146 -6.04 -22.67 15.38
C GLU A 146 -4.88 -23.61 15.77
N ARG A 147 -4.31 -24.31 14.80
CA ARG A 147 -3.15 -25.19 15.04
C ARG A 147 -1.92 -24.41 15.50
N LEU A 148 -1.63 -23.25 14.86
CA LEU A 148 -0.56 -22.36 15.29
C LEU A 148 -0.78 -21.88 16.73
N ARG A 149 -2.00 -21.43 17.04
CA ARG A 149 -2.35 -20.94 18.37
C ARG A 149 -2.17 -22.02 19.44
N ALA A 150 -2.66 -23.23 19.16
CA ALA A 150 -2.56 -24.36 20.07
C ALA A 150 -1.09 -24.82 20.29
N SER A 151 -0.27 -24.83 19.24
CA SER A 151 1.10 -25.37 19.28
C SER A 151 2.15 -24.38 19.77
N THR A 152 1.93 -23.07 19.53
CA THR A 152 2.94 -22.03 19.70
C THR A 152 2.51 -20.91 20.64
N GLY A 153 1.21 -20.72 20.85
CA GLY A 153 0.63 -19.58 21.55
C GLY A 153 0.58 -18.28 20.69
N ALA A 154 1.11 -18.30 19.47
CA ALA A 154 1.10 -17.13 18.60
C ALA A 154 -0.30 -16.89 17.98
N TYR A 155 -0.61 -15.62 17.74
CA TYR A 155 -1.79 -15.24 16.97
C TYR A 155 -1.53 -15.45 15.47
N LEU A 156 -2.58 -15.78 14.71
CA LEU A 156 -2.50 -15.92 13.27
C LEU A 156 -2.19 -14.56 12.63
N VAL A 157 -2.95 -13.52 12.98
CA VAL A 157 -2.82 -12.15 12.47
C VAL A 157 -2.78 -11.13 13.61
N ALA A 158 -2.28 -9.93 13.36
CA ALA A 158 -2.31 -8.86 14.34
C ALA A 158 -3.74 -8.39 14.63
N HIS A 159 -4.56 -8.20 13.59
CA HIS A 159 -5.95 -7.81 13.71
C HIS A 159 -6.81 -8.47 12.62
N ALA A 160 -8.03 -8.87 12.96
CA ALA A 160 -8.97 -9.48 12.02
C ALA A 160 -9.27 -8.62 10.78
N ARG A 161 -9.08 -7.29 10.86
CA ARG A 161 -9.22 -6.36 9.72
C ARG A 161 -8.31 -6.72 8.54
N GLU A 162 -7.13 -7.33 8.78
CA GLU A 162 -6.20 -7.71 7.71
C GLU A 162 -6.87 -8.64 6.68
N VAL A 163 -7.69 -9.58 7.15
CA VAL A 163 -8.46 -10.48 6.27
C VAL A 163 -9.43 -9.69 5.39
N LYS A 164 -10.16 -8.75 5.99
CA LYS A 164 -11.07 -7.86 5.26
C LYS A 164 -10.30 -7.03 4.24
N ASP A 165 -9.15 -6.44 4.62
CA ASP A 165 -8.38 -5.55 3.76
C ASP A 165 -7.88 -6.25 2.49
N ILE A 166 -7.51 -7.51 2.57
CA ILE A 166 -7.12 -8.30 1.40
C ILE A 166 -8.35 -8.67 0.56
N LEU A 167 -9.40 -9.21 1.20
CA LEU A 167 -10.55 -9.75 0.47
C LEU A 167 -11.30 -8.69 -0.33
N ILE A 168 -11.50 -7.50 0.22
CA ILE A 168 -12.20 -6.44 -0.51
C ILE A 168 -11.41 -5.92 -1.73
N ARG A 169 -10.12 -6.24 -1.82
CA ARG A 169 -9.26 -5.93 -2.97
C ARG A 169 -9.27 -7.00 -4.06
N THR A 170 -9.96 -8.10 -3.83
CA THR A 170 -10.06 -9.20 -4.81
C THR A 170 -11.32 -9.09 -5.67
N GLY A 171 -11.27 -9.60 -6.90
CA GLY A 171 -12.44 -9.70 -7.78
C GLY A 171 -13.03 -8.35 -8.20
N ILE A 172 -12.25 -7.28 -8.19
CA ILE A 172 -12.70 -5.96 -8.63
C ILE A 172 -12.69 -5.91 -10.17
N ALA A 173 -13.80 -5.48 -10.77
CA ALA A 173 -13.89 -5.32 -12.21
C ALA A 173 -13.02 -4.16 -12.71
N PRO A 174 -12.48 -4.23 -13.92
CA PRO A 174 -11.72 -3.12 -14.50
C PRO A 174 -12.54 -1.82 -14.53
N GLY A 175 -11.96 -0.75 -14.00
CA GLY A 175 -12.62 0.56 -13.90
C GLY A 175 -13.37 0.80 -12.59
N ASP A 176 -13.65 -0.25 -11.82
CA ASP A 176 -14.25 -0.10 -10.49
C ASP A 176 -13.20 0.25 -9.44
N GLY A 177 -13.64 0.99 -8.43
CA GLY A 177 -12.88 1.27 -7.21
C GLY A 177 -13.15 0.24 -6.12
N LEU A 178 -12.51 0.47 -4.97
CA LEU A 178 -12.61 -0.42 -3.83
C LEU A 178 -14.00 -0.39 -3.18
N TYR A 179 -14.50 0.81 -2.93
CA TYR A 179 -15.77 1.06 -2.23
C TYR A 179 -16.87 1.57 -3.15
N PHE A 180 -16.49 2.07 -4.33
CA PHE A 180 -17.38 2.67 -5.31
C PHE A 180 -17.10 2.09 -6.69
N ASP A 181 -18.13 1.97 -7.53
CA ASP A 181 -17.95 1.61 -8.93
C ASP A 181 -17.59 2.84 -9.80
N ALA A 182 -17.46 2.63 -11.10
CA ALA A 182 -17.11 3.68 -12.07
C ALA A 182 -18.12 4.87 -12.07
N GLU A 183 -19.38 4.62 -11.73
CA GLU A 183 -20.44 5.62 -11.63
C GLU A 183 -20.58 6.23 -10.22
N SER A 184 -19.63 5.94 -9.31
CA SER A 184 -19.65 6.35 -7.90
C SER A 184 -20.81 5.75 -7.08
N ARG A 185 -21.37 4.60 -7.51
CA ARG A 185 -22.34 3.85 -6.70
C ARG A 185 -21.59 3.02 -5.64
N VAL A 186 -22.17 2.92 -4.46
CA VAL A 186 -21.58 2.19 -3.33
C VAL A 186 -21.62 0.68 -3.59
N ARG A 187 -20.50 -0.02 -3.33
CA ARG A 187 -20.32 -1.46 -3.56
C ARG A 187 -20.24 -2.30 -2.29
N VAL A 188 -20.29 -1.66 -1.12
CA VAL A 188 -19.95 -2.33 0.15
C VAL A 188 -20.96 -3.39 0.60
N GLU A 189 -22.14 -3.47 0.01
CA GLU A 189 -23.11 -4.55 0.26
C GLU A 189 -22.90 -5.78 -0.64
N GLY A 190 -21.86 -5.76 -1.48
CA GLY A 190 -21.55 -6.84 -2.42
C GLY A 190 -20.99 -8.11 -1.74
N PRO A 191 -20.94 -9.24 -2.48
CA PRO A 191 -20.48 -10.53 -1.93
C PRO A 191 -19.07 -10.50 -1.33
N ALA A 192 -18.16 -9.70 -1.92
CA ALA A 192 -16.80 -9.58 -1.44
C ALA A 192 -16.74 -9.00 -0.02
N PHE A 193 -17.52 -7.97 0.27
CA PHE A 193 -17.58 -7.38 1.61
C PHE A 193 -18.26 -8.30 2.63
N ARG A 194 -19.37 -8.98 2.26
CA ARG A 194 -20.00 -9.98 3.12
C ARG A 194 -19.02 -11.09 3.50
N ARG A 195 -18.32 -11.65 2.51
CA ARG A 195 -17.29 -12.67 2.74
C ARG A 195 -16.16 -12.14 3.62
N ALA A 196 -15.70 -10.93 3.37
CA ALA A 196 -14.64 -10.29 4.13
C ALA A 196 -15.00 -10.11 5.60
N PHE A 197 -16.21 -9.64 5.88
CA PHE A 197 -16.72 -9.46 7.24
C PHE A 197 -16.93 -10.81 7.94
N ALA A 198 -17.48 -11.81 7.24
CA ALA A 198 -17.69 -13.15 7.78
C ALA A 198 -16.37 -13.80 8.19
N LEU A 199 -15.34 -13.78 7.33
CA LEU A 199 -14.04 -14.36 7.63
C LEU A 199 -13.28 -13.58 8.71
N ALA A 200 -13.35 -12.25 8.72
CA ALA A 200 -12.78 -11.44 9.79
C ALA A 200 -13.48 -11.75 11.14
N HIS A 201 -14.80 -11.89 11.15
CA HIS A 201 -15.56 -12.30 12.33
C HIS A 201 -15.16 -13.70 12.81
N GLU A 202 -14.96 -14.64 11.89
CA GLU A 202 -14.52 -16.00 12.22
C GLU A 202 -13.12 -16.01 12.87
N VAL A 203 -12.17 -15.23 12.35
CA VAL A 203 -10.85 -15.03 12.97
C VAL A 203 -10.97 -14.51 14.41
N ARG A 204 -11.83 -13.50 14.63
CA ARG A 204 -12.09 -12.94 15.96
C ARG A 204 -12.79 -13.96 16.89
N ARG A 205 -13.81 -14.66 16.40
CA ARG A 205 -14.57 -15.65 17.15
C ARG A 205 -13.68 -16.80 17.64
N ARG A 206 -12.74 -17.25 16.80
CA ARG A 206 -11.74 -18.29 17.14
C ARG A 206 -10.54 -17.74 17.93
N ARG A 207 -10.51 -16.44 18.27
CA ARG A 207 -9.42 -15.78 19.03
C ARG A 207 -8.07 -15.91 18.36
N LEU A 208 -8.03 -15.78 17.03
CA LEU A 208 -6.84 -15.94 16.22
C LEU A 208 -6.11 -14.61 15.94
N ASP A 209 -6.70 -13.48 16.30
CA ASP A 209 -6.09 -12.17 16.20
C ASP A 209 -5.63 -11.61 17.55
N GLY A 210 -4.53 -10.86 17.53
CA GLY A 210 -3.97 -10.18 18.69
C GLY A 210 -4.73 -8.92 19.12
N ARG A 211 -5.70 -8.45 18.34
CA ARG A 211 -6.39 -7.16 18.49
C ARG A 211 -5.43 -5.97 18.50
N LEU A 212 -4.33 -6.08 17.76
CA LEU A 212 -3.27 -5.09 17.71
C LEU A 212 -3.49 -4.14 16.52
N SER A 213 -3.51 -2.86 16.79
CA SER A 213 -3.59 -1.86 15.73
C SER A 213 -2.24 -1.74 15.03
N ALA A 214 -2.24 -1.80 13.70
CA ALA A 214 -1.03 -1.61 12.91
C ALA A 214 -0.31 -0.29 13.29
N TRP A 215 1.01 -0.33 13.31
CA TRP A 215 1.89 0.79 13.65
C TRP A 215 1.86 1.25 15.12
N SER A 216 1.14 0.56 16.00
CA SER A 216 1.24 0.78 17.45
C SER A 216 2.54 0.19 18.01
N SER A 217 2.92 0.64 19.22
CA SER A 217 4.03 0.05 19.96
C SER A 217 3.81 -1.44 20.27
N ASP A 218 2.56 -1.81 20.61
CA ASP A 218 2.20 -3.18 20.94
C ASP A 218 2.28 -4.10 19.71
N TRP A 219 1.88 -3.61 18.53
CA TRP A 219 2.05 -4.32 17.26
C TRP A 219 3.53 -4.54 16.94
N SER A 220 4.36 -3.52 17.12
CA SER A 220 5.81 -3.62 16.92
C SER A 220 6.46 -4.62 17.87
N GLU A 221 6.06 -4.61 19.13
CA GLU A 221 6.58 -5.52 20.14
C GLU A 221 6.11 -6.97 19.89
N ALA A 222 4.91 -7.16 19.36
CA ALA A 222 4.40 -8.49 19.03
C ALA A 222 5.25 -9.21 17.97
N PHE A 223 5.80 -8.48 16.98
CA PHE A 223 6.77 -9.06 16.05
C PHE A 223 8.05 -9.48 16.74
N ARG A 224 8.62 -8.62 17.59
CA ARG A 224 9.87 -8.90 18.30
C ARG A 224 9.75 -10.12 19.20
N ARG A 225 8.62 -10.27 19.88
CA ARG A 225 8.34 -11.39 20.80
C ARG A 225 7.86 -12.66 20.09
N GLY A 226 7.65 -12.64 18.76
CA GLY A 226 7.12 -13.79 18.05
C GLY A 226 5.69 -14.15 18.42
N MET A 227 4.89 -13.15 18.80
CA MET A 227 3.47 -13.31 19.12
C MET A 227 2.59 -13.38 17.87
N LEU A 228 3.12 -13.01 16.72
CA LEU A 228 2.42 -13.02 15.44
C LEU A 228 3.03 -14.09 14.53
N ALA A 229 2.19 -14.97 14.01
CA ALA A 229 2.60 -16.03 13.09
C ALA A 229 2.62 -15.55 11.63
N THR A 230 1.73 -14.64 11.26
CA THR A 230 1.65 -14.09 9.90
C THR A 230 1.37 -12.59 9.92
N GLN A 231 1.63 -11.95 8.76
CA GLN A 231 1.23 -10.60 8.46
C GLN A 231 0.95 -10.47 6.97
N MET A 232 -0.26 -10.10 6.62
CA MET A 232 -0.61 -9.74 5.23
C MET A 232 -0.33 -8.26 5.01
N SER A 233 0.44 -7.94 3.97
CA SER A 233 0.86 -6.57 3.68
C SER A 233 1.36 -6.44 2.24
N GLY A 234 1.85 -5.27 1.86
CA GLY A 234 2.69 -5.10 0.69
C GLY A 234 4.13 -5.61 0.95
N ALA A 235 4.83 -5.96 -0.11
CA ALA A 235 6.21 -6.47 -0.09
C ALA A 235 7.18 -5.57 0.72
N TRP A 236 6.93 -4.26 0.75
CA TRP A 236 7.70 -3.27 1.49
C TRP A 236 7.84 -3.57 3.00
N LEU A 237 6.89 -4.32 3.60
CA LEU A 237 6.96 -4.64 5.02
C LEU A 237 8.15 -5.55 5.37
N ALA A 238 8.63 -6.36 4.43
CA ALA A 238 9.82 -7.19 4.65
C ALA A 238 11.05 -6.35 4.99
N GLY A 239 11.26 -5.23 4.28
CA GLY A 239 12.32 -4.27 4.59
C GLY A 239 12.13 -3.59 5.94
N HIS A 240 10.90 -3.23 6.31
CA HIS A 240 10.63 -2.67 7.65
C HIS A 240 10.93 -3.69 8.76
N LEU A 241 10.53 -4.94 8.60
CA LEU A 241 10.85 -6.01 9.56
C LEU A 241 12.36 -6.20 9.72
N ALA A 242 13.08 -6.21 8.60
CA ALA A 242 14.53 -6.41 8.58
C ALA A 242 15.31 -5.25 9.21
N ASN A 243 14.92 -4.01 8.91
CA ASN A 243 15.75 -2.85 9.22
C ASN A 243 15.51 -2.26 10.61
N TRP A 244 14.27 -2.28 11.13
CA TRP A 244 13.96 -1.61 12.39
C TRP A 244 12.85 -2.25 13.23
N LEU A 245 11.87 -2.91 12.59
CA LEU A 245 10.69 -3.39 13.32
C LEU A 245 11.01 -4.63 14.16
N ALA A 246 11.65 -5.64 13.55
CA ALA A 246 12.02 -6.89 14.24
C ALA A 246 13.30 -7.53 13.69
N PRO A 247 14.44 -6.81 13.60
CA PRO A 247 15.67 -7.31 12.96
C PRO A 247 16.22 -8.59 13.64
N ALA A 248 16.00 -8.76 14.95
CA ALA A 248 16.40 -9.95 15.69
C ALA A 248 15.65 -11.24 15.27
N THR A 249 14.65 -11.14 14.40
CA THR A 249 13.90 -12.29 13.87
C THR A 249 14.39 -12.72 12.48
N ALA A 250 15.54 -12.22 12.05
CA ALA A 250 16.15 -12.58 10.76
C ALA A 250 16.23 -14.09 10.57
N GLY A 251 15.97 -14.56 9.35
CA GLY A 251 15.97 -15.97 8.97
C GLY A 251 14.71 -16.76 9.36
N ARG A 252 13.85 -16.21 10.24
CA ARG A 252 12.64 -16.89 10.72
C ARG A 252 11.41 -16.62 9.85
N TRP A 253 11.44 -15.62 9.00
CA TRP A 253 10.32 -15.23 8.13
C TRP A 253 10.47 -15.80 6.73
N ARG A 254 9.33 -15.99 6.07
CA ARG A 254 9.22 -16.26 4.63
C ARG A 254 8.09 -15.43 4.05
N ALA A 255 8.15 -15.24 2.74
CA ALA A 255 7.09 -14.63 1.96
C ALA A 255 6.36 -15.70 1.15
N ALA A 256 5.05 -15.59 1.07
CA ALA A 256 4.21 -16.46 0.25
C ALA A 256 3.15 -15.65 -0.51
N GLU A 257 2.46 -16.30 -1.44
CA GLU A 257 1.23 -15.76 -2.00
C GLU A 257 0.17 -15.61 -0.90
N LEU A 258 -0.71 -14.64 -1.10
CA LEU A 258 -1.90 -14.51 -0.28
C LEU A 258 -2.83 -15.73 -0.48
N PRO A 259 -3.71 -16.04 0.49
CA PRO A 259 -4.68 -17.12 0.33
C PRO A 259 -5.44 -17.02 -1.00
N GLU A 260 -5.70 -18.20 -1.62
CA GLU A 260 -6.36 -18.31 -2.94
C GLU A 260 -5.57 -17.63 -4.08
N ALA A 261 -4.23 -17.52 -3.94
CA ALA A 261 -3.35 -16.83 -4.89
C ALA A 261 -3.80 -15.40 -5.25
N ALA A 262 -4.41 -14.70 -4.30
CA ALA A 262 -4.90 -13.35 -4.49
C ALA A 262 -3.75 -12.39 -4.86
N ALA A 263 -3.91 -11.67 -5.96
CA ALA A 263 -2.97 -10.64 -6.39
C ALA A 263 -3.61 -9.26 -6.18
N VAL A 264 -3.14 -8.54 -5.16
CA VAL A 264 -3.70 -7.25 -4.77
C VAL A 264 -2.58 -6.20 -4.61
N ALA A 265 -2.90 -4.94 -4.88
CA ALA A 265 -2.05 -3.83 -4.50
C ALA A 265 -2.29 -3.48 -3.03
N TYR A 266 -1.21 -3.37 -2.24
CA TYR A 266 -1.27 -2.96 -0.85
C TYR A 266 -0.24 -1.86 -0.59
N GLY A 267 -0.68 -0.60 -0.68
CA GLY A 267 0.19 0.57 -0.67
C GLY A 267 0.83 0.86 -2.03
N GLY A 268 1.72 1.80 -2.01
CA GLY A 268 2.45 2.35 -3.16
C GLY A 268 2.49 3.87 -3.08
N THR A 269 3.60 4.43 -3.54
CA THR A 269 3.88 5.87 -3.45
C THR A 269 3.83 6.52 -4.82
N PHE A 270 3.29 7.72 -4.84
CA PHE A 270 3.20 8.57 -6.02
C PHE A 270 3.84 9.92 -5.75
N LEU A 271 4.38 10.54 -6.80
CA LEU A 271 4.87 11.91 -6.76
C LEU A 271 3.94 12.82 -7.56
N ALA A 272 3.48 13.89 -6.93
CA ALA A 272 2.50 14.83 -7.49
C ALA A 272 2.97 16.28 -7.36
N LEU A 273 2.60 17.11 -8.33
CA LEU A 273 2.88 18.53 -8.33
C LEU A 273 1.62 19.32 -7.98
N PRO A 274 1.62 20.13 -6.90
CA PRO A 274 0.51 21.04 -6.63
C PRO A 274 0.35 22.09 -7.72
N ARG A 275 -0.89 22.29 -8.20
CA ARG A 275 -1.17 23.29 -9.23
C ARG A 275 -0.86 24.71 -8.78
N GLY A 276 -1.13 25.02 -7.51
CA GLY A 276 -0.85 26.32 -6.90
C GLY A 276 0.62 26.58 -6.55
N ALA A 277 1.53 25.59 -6.75
CA ALA A 277 2.96 25.83 -6.58
C ALA A 277 3.52 26.81 -7.62
N ALA A 278 4.65 27.44 -7.30
CA ALA A 278 5.28 28.44 -8.13
C ALA A 278 5.60 27.92 -9.54
N ALA A 279 5.12 28.63 -10.57
CA ALA A 279 5.16 28.16 -11.95
C ALA A 279 6.60 27.94 -12.45
N GLU A 280 7.53 28.80 -12.06
CA GLU A 280 8.94 28.75 -12.43
C GLU A 280 9.68 27.53 -11.87
N ARG A 281 9.17 26.93 -10.79
CA ARG A 281 9.76 25.73 -10.17
C ARG A 281 9.17 24.42 -10.65
N LYS A 282 8.04 24.45 -11.35
CA LYS A 282 7.33 23.22 -11.77
C LYS A 282 8.14 22.32 -12.67
N SER A 283 8.90 22.89 -13.61
CA SER A 283 9.78 22.11 -14.50
C SER A 283 10.90 21.42 -13.74
N LEU A 284 11.48 22.09 -12.73
CA LEU A 284 12.51 21.51 -11.87
C LEU A 284 11.93 20.42 -10.95
N ALA A 285 10.75 20.66 -10.40
CA ALA A 285 10.04 19.66 -9.56
C ALA A 285 9.67 18.42 -10.38
N TRP A 286 9.22 18.61 -11.62
CA TRP A 286 8.93 17.52 -12.54
C TRP A 286 10.19 16.75 -12.94
N ASP A 287 11.31 17.44 -13.23
CA ASP A 287 12.57 16.74 -13.54
C ASP A 287 13.02 15.85 -12.36
N LEU A 288 12.86 16.31 -11.12
CA LEU A 288 13.13 15.47 -9.94
C LEU A 288 12.16 14.27 -9.84
N ALA A 289 10.87 14.49 -10.02
CA ALA A 289 9.87 13.42 -10.00
C ALA A 289 10.14 12.38 -11.09
N ARG A 290 10.44 12.83 -12.31
CA ARG A 290 10.79 11.98 -13.45
C ARG A 290 12.08 11.18 -13.20
N LEU A 291 13.11 11.81 -12.64
CA LEU A 291 14.34 11.12 -12.25
C LEU A 291 14.05 10.00 -11.26
N MET A 292 13.29 10.28 -10.21
CA MET A 292 12.99 9.31 -9.16
C MET A 292 12.14 8.15 -9.66
N SER A 293 11.18 8.42 -10.55
CA SER A 293 10.19 7.43 -11.00
C SER A 293 10.61 6.66 -12.25
N ALA A 294 11.33 7.29 -13.19
CA ALA A 294 11.59 6.74 -14.52
C ALA A 294 13.08 6.46 -14.82
N ASP A 295 13.99 6.85 -13.93
CA ASP A 295 15.41 6.48 -14.08
C ASP A 295 15.64 5.10 -13.45
N ARG A 296 16.08 4.13 -14.29
CA ARG A 296 16.31 2.75 -13.87
C ARG A 296 17.34 2.65 -12.73
N GLY A 297 18.40 3.42 -12.80
CA GLY A 297 19.47 3.40 -11.79
C GLY A 297 18.99 3.90 -10.44
N VAL A 298 18.20 4.99 -10.41
CA VAL A 298 17.61 5.55 -9.19
C VAL A 298 16.57 4.60 -8.60
N GLN A 299 15.72 3.98 -9.43
CA GLN A 299 14.73 3.00 -8.99
C GLN A 299 15.39 1.76 -8.36
N ILE A 300 16.45 1.23 -8.98
CA ILE A 300 17.20 0.10 -8.45
C ILE A 300 17.92 0.47 -7.15
N ALA A 301 18.51 1.65 -7.05
CA ALA A 301 19.17 2.12 -5.83
C ALA A 301 18.19 2.23 -4.67
N SER A 302 16.98 2.78 -4.91
CA SER A 302 15.90 2.84 -3.92
C SER A 302 15.43 1.43 -3.51
N PHE A 303 15.27 0.53 -4.48
CA PHE A 303 14.89 -0.86 -4.23
C PHE A 303 15.90 -1.58 -3.34
N ARG A 304 17.19 -1.46 -3.65
CA ARG A 304 18.27 -2.09 -2.87
C ARG A 304 18.36 -1.59 -1.43
N ARG A 305 18.10 -0.29 -1.23
CA ARG A 305 18.27 0.35 0.07
C ARG A 305 17.04 0.28 0.98
N HIS A 306 15.84 0.36 0.38
CA HIS A 306 14.59 0.55 1.14
C HIS A 306 13.57 -0.59 0.91
N ASP A 307 13.90 -1.61 0.09
CA ASP A 307 12.95 -2.61 -0.41
C ASP A 307 11.69 -1.98 -1.07
N ALA A 308 11.81 -0.74 -1.54
CA ALA A 308 10.77 -0.04 -2.28
C ALA A 308 10.61 -0.70 -3.66
N PHE A 309 9.60 -1.56 -3.82
CA PHE A 309 9.45 -2.32 -5.05
C PHE A 309 9.16 -1.38 -6.23
N PRO A 310 9.99 -1.39 -7.30
CA PRO A 310 9.92 -0.37 -8.33
C PRO A 310 8.58 -0.35 -9.07
N ALA A 311 8.03 0.84 -9.30
CA ALA A 311 6.93 1.01 -10.24
C ALA A 311 7.42 0.90 -11.71
N LEU A 312 8.70 1.16 -11.97
CA LEU A 312 9.32 1.09 -13.29
C LEU A 312 9.62 -0.36 -13.69
N ARG A 313 8.98 -0.87 -14.74
CA ARG A 313 9.14 -2.25 -15.23
C ARG A 313 10.58 -2.64 -15.58
N ALA A 314 11.34 -1.71 -16.16
CA ALA A 314 12.75 -1.96 -16.53
C ALA A 314 13.65 -2.26 -15.32
N ALA A 315 13.25 -1.92 -14.11
CA ALA A 315 13.96 -2.26 -12.88
C ALA A 315 13.67 -3.70 -12.41
N HIS A 316 12.60 -4.34 -12.90
CA HIS A 316 12.23 -5.71 -12.53
C HIS A 316 13.13 -6.79 -13.15
N ASP A 317 13.90 -6.43 -14.17
CA ASP A 317 14.85 -7.32 -14.83
C ASP A 317 16.29 -7.15 -14.30
N ASP A 318 16.46 -6.39 -13.20
CA ASP A 318 17.77 -6.25 -12.55
C ASP A 318 18.12 -7.55 -11.81
N PRO A 319 19.39 -8.03 -11.87
CA PRO A 319 19.84 -9.21 -11.14
C PRO A 319 19.57 -9.18 -9.62
N PHE A 320 19.36 -7.99 -9.04
CA PHE A 320 18.97 -7.85 -7.64
C PHE A 320 17.64 -8.55 -7.31
N VAL A 321 16.72 -8.65 -8.27
CA VAL A 321 15.44 -9.36 -8.08
C VAL A 321 15.65 -10.84 -7.79
N GLU A 322 16.72 -11.43 -8.30
CA GLU A 322 17.06 -12.84 -8.08
C GLU A 322 17.95 -13.09 -6.86
N GLN A 323 18.39 -12.03 -6.18
CA GLN A 323 19.22 -12.20 -5.00
C GLN A 323 18.40 -12.71 -3.81
N PRO A 324 18.95 -13.63 -3.02
CA PRO A 324 18.33 -14.09 -1.79
C PRO A 324 18.17 -12.93 -0.81
N ILE A 325 17.15 -13.01 0.03
CA ILE A 325 16.90 -12.08 1.14
C ILE A 325 17.23 -12.80 2.44
N ASP A 326 18.34 -12.46 3.08
CA ASP A 326 18.82 -13.12 4.29
C ASP A 326 17.79 -13.07 5.42
N PHE A 327 17.10 -11.95 5.58
CA PHE A 327 16.02 -11.80 6.54
C PHE A 327 14.90 -12.83 6.34
N LEU A 328 14.62 -13.19 5.09
CA LEU A 328 13.64 -14.22 4.72
C LEU A 328 14.29 -15.62 4.57
N GLY A 329 15.42 -15.87 5.27
CA GLY A 329 16.09 -17.16 5.28
C GLY A 329 16.66 -17.57 3.92
N GLY A 330 17.10 -16.64 3.13
CA GLY A 330 17.68 -16.89 1.80
C GLY A 330 16.64 -17.04 0.68
N GLN A 331 15.36 -16.77 0.94
CA GLN A 331 14.32 -16.84 -0.08
C GLN A 331 14.50 -15.74 -1.12
N LYS A 332 14.27 -16.05 -2.40
CA LYS A 332 14.26 -15.10 -3.52
C LYS A 332 12.86 -14.45 -3.67
N ALA A 333 12.36 -13.86 -2.59
CA ALA A 333 10.98 -13.39 -2.51
C ALA A 333 10.64 -12.24 -3.50
N ARG A 334 11.65 -11.50 -3.98
CA ARG A 334 11.43 -10.46 -5.00
C ARG A 334 10.89 -11.02 -6.32
N LEU A 335 11.21 -12.29 -6.66
CA LEU A 335 10.61 -12.96 -7.81
C LEU A 335 9.10 -13.18 -7.62
N LEU A 336 8.70 -13.65 -6.43
CA LEU A 336 7.29 -13.79 -6.07
C LEU A 336 6.55 -12.45 -6.19
N TRP A 337 7.11 -11.39 -5.64
CA TRP A 337 6.50 -10.05 -5.67
C TRP A 337 6.41 -9.46 -7.08
N ARG A 338 7.44 -9.70 -7.92
CA ARG A 338 7.41 -9.34 -9.34
C ARG A 338 6.27 -10.04 -10.08
N ASP A 339 6.11 -11.34 -9.86
CA ASP A 339 5.09 -12.13 -10.54
C ASP A 339 3.69 -11.79 -10.01
N THR A 340 3.55 -11.47 -8.72
CA THR A 340 2.32 -10.92 -8.16
C THR A 340 1.98 -9.57 -8.80
N ALA A 341 2.94 -8.65 -8.91
CA ALA A 341 2.73 -7.31 -9.49
C ALA A 341 2.18 -7.37 -10.93
N ARG A 342 2.55 -8.40 -11.70
CA ARG A 342 2.07 -8.60 -13.08
C ARG A 342 0.59 -9.05 -13.16
N ARG A 343 0.04 -9.60 -12.07
CA ARG A 343 -1.33 -10.11 -11.99
C ARG A 343 -2.31 -9.13 -11.33
N ILE A 344 -1.81 -8.05 -10.73
CA ILE A 344 -2.65 -7.06 -10.05
C ILE A 344 -3.50 -6.32 -11.07
N THR A 345 -4.81 -6.29 -10.83
CA THR A 345 -5.75 -5.45 -11.56
C THR A 345 -5.75 -4.05 -10.97
N ALA A 346 -5.79 -3.04 -11.83
CA ALA A 346 -5.91 -1.66 -11.40
C ALA A 346 -7.27 -1.44 -10.70
N VAL A 347 -7.20 -0.76 -9.57
CA VAL A 347 -8.37 -0.33 -8.80
C VAL A 347 -8.52 1.17 -9.00
N ALA A 348 -9.67 1.63 -9.47
CA ALA A 348 -9.94 3.04 -9.62
C ALA A 348 -9.97 3.72 -8.24
N VAL A 349 -9.34 4.89 -8.16
CA VAL A 349 -9.30 5.66 -6.91
C VAL A 349 -10.49 6.61 -6.84
N HIS A 350 -11.13 6.69 -5.68
CA HIS A 350 -12.25 7.57 -5.44
C HIS A 350 -11.91 8.60 -4.35
N LYS A 351 -12.43 9.84 -4.49
CA LYS A 351 -12.16 10.92 -3.51
C LYS A 351 -12.59 10.61 -2.08
N GLN A 352 -13.54 9.70 -1.92
CA GLN A 352 -14.07 9.28 -0.62
C GLN A 352 -13.46 7.98 -0.08
N ASP A 353 -12.43 7.41 -0.72
CA ASP A 353 -11.87 6.11 -0.31
C ASP A 353 -11.39 6.12 1.15
N ALA A 354 -10.66 7.17 1.56
CA ALA A 354 -10.21 7.29 2.94
C ALA A 354 -11.37 7.36 3.96
N PHE A 355 -12.44 8.08 3.63
CA PHE A 355 -13.64 8.12 4.45
C PHE A 355 -14.38 6.78 4.44
N ALA A 356 -14.46 6.14 3.29
CA ALA A 356 -15.10 4.84 3.16
C ALA A 356 -14.36 3.76 3.98
N GLU A 357 -13.03 3.77 3.97
CA GLU A 357 -12.22 2.88 4.80
C GLU A 357 -12.51 3.06 6.28
N GLU A 358 -12.58 4.30 6.76
CA GLU A 358 -12.91 4.62 8.16
C GLU A 358 -14.30 4.10 8.56
N VAL A 359 -15.31 4.35 7.71
CA VAL A 359 -16.69 3.86 7.94
C VAL A 359 -16.74 2.33 7.98
N ILE A 360 -16.12 1.66 6.99
CA ILE A 360 -16.09 0.20 6.90
C ILE A 360 -15.35 -0.41 8.10
N ASN A 361 -14.23 0.17 8.53
CA ASN A 361 -13.52 -0.30 9.71
C ASN A 361 -14.36 -0.13 10.99
N THR A 362 -15.07 0.99 11.11
CA THR A 362 -15.97 1.25 12.25
C THR A 362 -17.11 0.24 12.30
N GLU A 363 -17.74 -0.06 11.17
CA GLU A 363 -18.83 -1.04 11.12
C GLU A 363 -18.34 -2.46 11.34
N LEU A 364 -17.16 -2.81 10.82
CA LEU A 364 -16.53 -4.10 11.10
C LEU A 364 -16.23 -4.27 12.59
N ASP A 365 -15.73 -3.24 13.28
CA ASP A 365 -15.49 -3.32 14.73
C ASP A 365 -16.77 -3.57 15.53
N LYS A 366 -17.91 -3.01 15.09
CA LYS A 366 -19.20 -3.32 15.72
C LYS A 366 -19.60 -4.79 15.54
N VAL A 367 -19.28 -5.39 14.37
CA VAL A 367 -19.47 -6.83 14.15
C VAL A 367 -18.54 -7.64 15.06
N LEU A 368 -17.25 -7.30 15.07
CA LEU A 368 -16.22 -8.05 15.78
C LEU A 368 -16.37 -8.00 17.30
N ASP A 369 -16.75 -6.84 17.86
CA ASP A 369 -16.69 -6.59 19.30
C ASP A 369 -18.05 -6.47 19.96
N ARG A 370 -19.12 -6.19 19.18
CA ARG A 370 -20.49 -5.99 19.71
C ARG A 370 -21.51 -6.96 19.13
N GLY A 371 -21.10 -7.87 18.24
CA GLY A 371 -21.99 -8.85 17.64
C GLY A 371 -23.05 -8.26 16.71
N LYS A 372 -22.78 -7.07 16.12
CA LYS A 372 -23.68 -6.50 15.12
C LYS A 372 -23.81 -7.44 13.93
N ASP A 373 -25.03 -7.62 13.43
CA ASP A 373 -25.27 -8.40 12.23
C ASP A 373 -24.53 -7.81 11.02
N ILE A 374 -23.96 -8.68 10.17
CA ILE A 374 -23.10 -8.27 9.04
C ILE A 374 -23.90 -7.47 8.00
N ASP A 375 -25.08 -7.94 7.60
CA ASP A 375 -25.89 -7.23 6.61
C ASP A 375 -26.35 -5.88 7.14
N SER A 376 -26.70 -5.80 8.42
CA SER A 376 -27.02 -4.53 9.09
C SER A 376 -25.82 -3.58 9.13
N ALA A 377 -24.61 -4.08 9.38
CA ALA A 377 -23.39 -3.27 9.41
C ALA A 377 -23.05 -2.71 8.01
N LEU A 378 -23.10 -3.57 6.99
CA LEU A 378 -22.84 -3.16 5.61
C LEU A 378 -23.90 -2.20 5.07
N GLY A 379 -25.20 -2.41 5.41
CA GLY A 379 -26.27 -1.49 5.06
C GLY A 379 -26.13 -0.12 5.72
N ASP A 380 -25.69 -0.05 6.99
CA ASP A 380 -25.39 1.21 7.68
C ASP A 380 -24.22 1.93 7.02
N ALA A 381 -23.15 1.20 6.68
CA ALA A 381 -22.03 1.74 5.94
C ALA A 381 -22.47 2.28 4.57
N ALA A 382 -23.24 1.51 3.81
CA ALA A 382 -23.72 1.91 2.48
C ALA A 382 -24.51 3.21 2.54
N ARG A 383 -25.42 3.36 3.52
CA ARG A 383 -26.19 4.62 3.69
C ARG A 383 -25.29 5.82 3.96
N LEU A 384 -24.28 5.68 4.84
CA LEU A 384 -23.35 6.76 5.15
C LEU A 384 -22.49 7.14 3.94
N LEU A 385 -22.04 6.17 3.16
CA LEU A 385 -21.21 6.39 1.98
C LEU A 385 -22.02 7.02 0.85
N ALA A 386 -23.27 6.59 0.64
CA ALA A 386 -24.16 7.16 -0.38
C ALA A 386 -24.40 8.66 -0.18
N LEU A 387 -24.48 9.14 1.05
CA LEU A 387 -24.63 10.57 1.37
C LEU A 387 -23.43 11.43 0.90
N ARG A 388 -22.28 10.84 0.67
CA ARG A 388 -21.03 11.52 0.28
C ARG A 388 -20.49 11.13 -1.09
N ALA A 389 -21.01 10.08 -1.73
CA ALA A 389 -20.45 9.53 -2.96
C ALA A 389 -20.29 10.58 -4.08
N HIS A 390 -21.22 11.52 -4.19
CA HIS A 390 -21.24 12.54 -5.25
C HIS A 390 -20.74 13.93 -4.78
N ARG A 391 -20.37 14.10 -3.51
CA ARG A 391 -19.91 15.40 -2.96
C ARG A 391 -18.47 15.72 -3.27
#